data_a82a908f42a1f8db44b162d29ac675cd
#
_entry.id   a82a908f42a1f8db44b162d29ac675cd
#
_cell.length_a   1.000
_cell.length_b   1.000
_cell.length_c   1.000
_cell.angle_alpha   90.00
_cell.angle_beta   90.00
_cell.angle_gamma   90.00
#
_symmetry.space_group_name_H-M   'P 1'
#
loop_
_entity.id
_entity.type
_entity.pdbx_description
1 polymer ?
#
loop_
_entity_poly.entity_id
_entity_poly.type
_entity_poly.pdbx_seq_one_letter_code
_entity_poly.pdbx_strand_id
1 'polypeptide(L)'
;LAEDNQNKQDHSASSFKEQVLRSLRGEDIGNDDSASSEQTAQNSSQRNENEAEYKTKTYDNINQTEPDISEEPFVGSRSSETQSDRSADHDQSNTGSRTTASRTQVTEGSQKKRNRKKEDRIVSRIVLIVASVLLLLIAIFGFTFYKYVDAGLQPLNAKDKKLVQVHIPADSPNKKIADILEESKVIKSGLVFNYYAKFKNLTDFQAGYYQMSPSMTLDEIGTLLRQGGTAEPTKLADSKVTIPEGFDIDKIGDAIEKNTEFKKDQFIDLMKNQEFFDSMKQKYPELLTSAAEAKDVRYRLEGYLFPATYDYYKDIKLEDFVEQMITKSSSVMEQFIPMMHAKGMTVQQVLTLASLVEKEGIKEDDRKKIAQVFFNRIAANMPLQSDISILYALGEHKETVTYKDLEVDSPYNLYKNTGYGPGPFDSPSEQAISAVLNPTENNYLYFVADISTGNVYFAETYEQHQEYVEKYVNKQTEESE
;
A
#
# COMPACT_ATOMS: atom_id res chain seq x y z
N LEU A 1 3.68 -13.62 -7.43
CA LEU A 1 2.66 -12.79 -6.71
C LEU A 1 2.29 -13.39 -5.35
N ALA A 2 2.27 -14.70 -5.16
CA ALA A 2 2.04 -15.33 -3.85
C ALA A 2 3.32 -15.30 -2.97
N GLU A 3 4.48 -15.43 -3.57
CA GLU A 3 5.79 -15.35 -2.89
C GLU A 3 6.15 -13.89 -2.52
N ASP A 4 5.83 -12.90 -3.34
CA ASP A 4 6.08 -11.48 -3.06
C ASP A 4 5.21 -10.90 -1.95
N ASN A 5 3.94 -11.33 -1.84
CA ASN A 5 3.10 -10.96 -0.71
C ASN A 5 3.56 -11.62 0.60
N GLN A 6 4.09 -12.84 0.53
CA GLN A 6 4.65 -13.52 1.69
C GLN A 6 5.92 -12.82 2.18
N ASN A 7 6.76 -12.35 1.28
CA ASN A 7 8.00 -11.65 1.62
C ASN A 7 7.76 -10.24 2.21
N LYS A 8 6.79 -9.48 1.71
CA LYS A 8 6.37 -8.20 2.32
C LYS A 8 5.73 -8.38 3.70
N GLN A 9 4.97 -9.47 3.89
CA GLN A 9 4.40 -9.82 5.19
C GLN A 9 5.47 -10.23 6.19
N ASP A 10 6.49 -10.96 5.76
CA ASP A 10 7.58 -11.41 6.62
C ASP A 10 8.46 -10.25 7.12
N HIS A 11 8.71 -9.22 6.30
CA HIS A 11 9.45 -8.03 6.73
C HIS A 11 8.65 -7.14 7.68
N SER A 12 7.36 -6.94 7.44
CA SER A 12 6.45 -6.22 8.34
C SER A 12 6.30 -6.96 9.68
N ALA A 13 6.18 -8.27 9.65
CA ALA A 13 6.11 -9.11 10.83
C ALA A 13 7.43 -9.12 11.63
N SER A 14 8.59 -9.10 10.98
CA SER A 14 9.90 -9.03 11.61
C SER A 14 10.11 -7.71 12.37
N SER A 15 9.78 -6.58 11.76
CA SER A 15 9.85 -5.26 12.40
C SER A 15 8.89 -5.13 13.60
N PHE A 16 7.67 -5.63 13.46
CA PHE A 16 6.69 -5.65 14.54
C PHE A 16 7.13 -6.50 15.74
N LYS A 17 7.69 -7.69 15.48
CA LYS A 17 8.23 -8.57 16.53
C LYS A 17 9.27 -7.86 17.41
N GLU A 18 10.17 -7.12 16.76
CA GLU A 18 11.24 -6.41 17.43
C GLU A 18 10.73 -5.27 18.30
N GLN A 19 9.72 -4.55 17.85
CA GLN A 19 9.08 -3.49 18.63
C GLN A 19 8.24 -4.02 19.79
N VAL A 20 7.51 -5.11 19.62
CA VAL A 20 6.78 -5.76 20.73
C VAL A 20 7.75 -6.24 21.80
N LEU A 21 8.89 -6.80 21.41
CA LEU A 21 9.93 -7.25 22.34
C LEU A 21 10.58 -6.07 23.09
N ARG A 22 10.76 -4.92 22.46
CA ARG A 22 11.26 -3.68 23.10
C ARG A 22 10.23 -3.10 24.08
N SER A 23 8.96 -2.99 23.65
CA SER A 23 7.86 -2.53 24.51
C SER A 23 7.70 -3.36 25.78
N LEU A 24 7.87 -4.68 25.68
CA LEU A 24 7.78 -5.59 26.80
C LEU A 24 9.01 -5.57 27.74
N ARG A 25 10.15 -5.06 27.25
CA ARG A 25 11.34 -4.80 28.08
C ARG A 25 11.27 -3.47 28.84
N GLY A 26 10.21 -2.65 28.62
CA GLY A 26 10.09 -1.33 29.25
C GLY A 26 11.02 -0.27 28.64
N GLU A 27 11.54 -0.52 27.44
CA GLU A 27 12.35 0.46 26.69
C GLU A 27 11.42 1.48 26.03
N ASP A 28 11.64 2.76 26.32
CA ASP A 28 10.82 3.87 25.81
C ASP A 28 10.90 3.90 24.27
N ILE A 29 9.76 3.85 23.60
CA ILE A 29 9.68 3.93 22.14
C ILE A 29 9.82 5.41 21.75
N GLY A 30 11.07 5.90 21.68
CA GLY A 30 11.35 7.13 20.96
C GLY A 30 11.02 6.93 19.48
N ASN A 31 10.28 7.86 18.88
CA ASN A 31 10.02 7.92 17.46
C ASN A 31 11.35 8.03 16.70
N ASP A 32 11.87 6.90 16.22
CA ASP A 32 13.03 6.85 15.33
C ASP A 32 12.53 6.40 13.93
N ASP A 33 12.03 7.38 13.18
CA ASP A 33 11.56 7.22 11.79
C ASP A 33 12.71 6.99 10.78
N SER A 34 13.96 6.80 11.26
CA SER A 34 15.14 6.77 10.39
C SER A 34 15.68 5.37 10.05
N ALA A 35 15.15 4.30 10.65
CA ALA A 35 15.74 2.95 10.48
C ALA A 35 14.99 2.04 9.47
N SER A 36 13.86 2.46 8.92
CA SER A 36 13.06 1.62 7.99
C SER A 36 13.38 1.84 6.51
N SER A 37 14.19 2.84 6.16
CA SER A 37 14.46 3.20 4.76
C SER A 37 15.61 2.44 4.09
N GLU A 38 16.58 1.92 4.86
CA GLU A 38 17.75 1.26 4.26
C GLU A 38 17.57 -0.22 3.88
N GLN A 39 16.60 -0.93 4.47
CA GLN A 39 16.38 -2.35 4.14
C GLN A 39 15.35 -2.59 3.02
N THR A 40 14.57 -1.57 2.66
CA THR A 40 13.62 -1.67 1.55
C THR A 40 14.30 -1.53 0.18
N ALA A 41 15.50 -0.94 0.14
CA ALA A 41 16.24 -0.67 -1.10
C ALA A 41 16.86 -1.93 -1.75
N GLN A 42 17.22 -2.95 -0.97
CA GLN A 42 17.94 -4.12 -1.53
C GLN A 42 17.05 -5.16 -2.22
N ASN A 43 15.74 -5.21 -1.93
CA ASN A 43 14.85 -6.20 -2.56
C ASN A 43 14.02 -5.63 -3.72
N SER A 44 14.12 -4.33 -3.97
CA SER A 44 13.50 -3.68 -5.11
C SER A 44 14.38 -3.71 -6.38
N SER A 45 15.67 -3.95 -6.25
CA SER A 45 16.65 -3.83 -7.34
C SER A 45 16.41 -4.79 -8.53
N GLN A 46 16.09 -6.06 -8.26
CA GLN A 46 15.95 -7.06 -9.37
C GLN A 46 14.65 -6.91 -10.18
N ARG A 47 13.58 -6.38 -9.59
CA ARG A 47 12.33 -6.12 -10.34
C ARG A 47 12.44 -4.85 -11.18
N ASN A 48 13.35 -3.99 -10.83
CA ASN A 48 13.50 -2.64 -11.32
C ASN A 48 14.40 -2.52 -12.55
N GLU A 49 15.36 -3.44 -12.74
CA GLU A 49 16.27 -3.45 -13.90
C GLU A 49 15.51 -3.60 -15.22
N ASN A 50 14.50 -4.47 -15.25
CA ASN A 50 13.68 -4.69 -16.44
C ASN A 50 12.73 -3.52 -16.75
N GLU A 51 12.22 -2.82 -15.73
CA GLU A 51 11.38 -1.64 -15.91
C GLU A 51 12.20 -0.39 -16.30
N ALA A 52 13.45 -0.30 -15.85
CA ALA A 52 14.35 0.80 -16.21
C ALA A 52 14.78 0.71 -17.67
N GLU A 53 15.18 -0.47 -18.15
CA GLU A 53 15.54 -0.72 -19.55
C GLU A 53 14.34 -0.42 -20.48
N TYR A 54 13.15 -0.72 -20.03
CA TYR A 54 11.91 -0.47 -20.72
C TYR A 54 11.63 1.03 -20.94
N LYS A 55 11.73 1.86 -19.89
CA LYS A 55 11.51 3.31 -20.00
C LYS A 55 12.55 4.01 -20.86
N THR A 56 13.77 3.55 -20.82
CA THR A 56 14.87 4.11 -21.60
C THR A 56 14.71 3.90 -23.11
N LYS A 57 14.27 2.70 -23.53
CA LYS A 57 14.08 2.38 -24.95
C LYS A 57 12.88 3.08 -25.57
N THR A 58 11.90 3.52 -24.76
CA THR A 58 10.67 4.14 -25.22
C THR A 58 10.85 5.62 -25.55
N TYR A 59 11.78 6.33 -24.91
CA TYR A 59 11.92 7.78 -25.05
C TYR A 59 12.83 8.27 -26.16
N ASP A 60 13.79 7.45 -26.63
CA ASP A 60 14.80 7.89 -27.58
C ASP A 60 14.31 8.14 -29.03
N ASN A 61 13.08 7.72 -29.40
CA ASN A 61 12.66 7.74 -30.81
C ASN A 61 11.35 8.52 -31.13
N ILE A 62 10.73 9.24 -30.17
CA ILE A 62 9.37 9.75 -30.39
C ILE A 62 9.29 11.25 -30.70
N ASN A 63 10.38 12.00 -30.79
CA ASN A 63 10.24 13.44 -30.98
C ASN A 63 10.99 14.03 -32.19
N GLN A 64 10.21 14.39 -33.20
CA GLN A 64 10.57 15.37 -34.23
C GLN A 64 9.48 16.41 -34.51
N THR A 65 8.58 16.71 -33.58
CA THR A 65 7.62 17.81 -33.78
C THR A 65 7.36 18.53 -32.47
N GLU A 66 8.10 19.63 -32.24
CA GLU A 66 7.80 20.61 -31.20
C GLU A 66 6.78 21.65 -31.70
N PRO A 67 5.86 22.12 -30.83
CA PRO A 67 5.21 23.42 -31.06
C PRO A 67 6.06 24.53 -30.42
N ASP A 68 6.44 25.49 -31.25
CA ASP A 68 7.14 26.74 -30.94
C ASP A 68 6.28 27.61 -30.00
N ILE A 69 6.70 27.83 -28.76
CA ILE A 69 6.11 28.81 -27.85
C ILE A 69 7.22 29.68 -27.28
N SER A 70 7.23 30.94 -27.79
CA SER A 70 8.14 32.03 -27.44
C SER A 70 7.97 32.50 -25.99
N GLU A 71 9.12 32.81 -25.38
CA GLU A 71 9.33 33.33 -24.02
C GLU A 71 8.78 34.75 -23.81
N GLU A 72 8.37 35.05 -22.56
CA GLU A 72 8.71 36.32 -21.89
C GLU A 72 8.80 36.10 -20.36
N PRO A 73 9.69 36.78 -19.65
CA PRO A 73 10.07 36.47 -18.25
C PRO A 73 9.40 37.36 -17.20
N PHE A 74 9.18 36.86 -16.02
CA PHE A 74 8.80 37.68 -14.85
C PHE A 74 9.78 37.60 -13.69
N VAL A 75 10.17 38.78 -13.23
CA VAL A 75 11.23 39.11 -12.26
C VAL A 75 10.74 39.01 -10.81
N GLY A 76 11.65 38.62 -9.95
CA GLY A 76 11.60 38.33 -8.56
C GLY A 76 11.20 39.43 -7.56
N SER A 77 11.14 39.07 -6.31
CA SER A 77 11.49 39.95 -5.18
C SER A 77 11.84 39.17 -3.91
N ARG A 78 12.94 39.66 -3.33
CA ARG A 78 13.57 39.32 -2.05
C ARG A 78 12.83 39.98 -0.85
N SER A 79 13.04 39.40 0.29
CA SER A 79 13.54 40.00 1.56
C SER A 79 12.88 39.31 2.75
N SER A 80 13.43 39.12 3.91
CA SER A 80 14.65 39.44 4.66
C SER A 80 14.45 38.97 6.10
N GLU A 81 15.48 38.37 6.63
CA GLU A 81 16.00 38.44 8.00
C GLU A 81 15.16 38.93 9.18
N THR A 82 15.23 38.27 10.31
CA THR A 82 15.82 38.88 11.51
C THR A 82 16.15 37.86 12.62
N GLN A 83 17.37 38.03 13.15
CA GLN A 83 17.96 37.46 14.36
C GLN A 83 17.42 38.14 15.65
N SER A 84 17.58 37.45 16.79
CA SER A 84 18.18 37.94 18.07
C SER A 84 17.99 36.88 19.13
N ASP A 85 18.96 36.34 19.79
CA ASP A 85 20.06 36.75 20.64
C ASP A 85 19.69 36.93 22.12
N ARG A 86 20.59 36.40 22.98
CA ARG A 86 20.92 36.65 24.39
C ARG A 86 20.27 35.79 25.46
N SER A 87 21.02 35.13 26.26
CA SER A 87 22.26 35.25 27.09
C SER A 87 21.97 35.14 28.58
N ALA A 88 22.89 34.45 29.21
CA ALA A 88 23.54 34.70 30.53
C ALA A 88 22.81 34.20 31.79
N ASP A 89 23.38 33.50 32.66
CA ASP A 89 24.63 33.57 33.47
C ASP A 89 24.29 33.33 34.95
N HIS A 90 25.27 32.85 35.66
CA HIS A 90 25.61 32.87 37.10
C HIS A 90 25.34 31.61 37.91
N ASP A 91 26.32 30.92 38.38
CA ASP A 91 27.60 31.10 39.18
C ASP A 91 27.39 30.83 40.68
N GLN A 92 28.47 30.23 41.21
CA GLN A 92 28.98 30.20 42.59
C GLN A 92 28.46 29.14 43.56
N SER A 93 29.29 28.22 43.91
CA SER A 93 30.46 28.19 44.83
C SER A 93 30.08 27.96 46.29
N ASN A 94 30.64 27.03 46.98
CA ASN A 94 31.70 27.25 48.01
C ASN A 94 31.87 26.02 48.93
N THR A 95 33.10 25.59 49.03
CA THR A 95 33.97 25.38 50.21
C THR A 95 33.40 24.66 51.42
N GLY A 96 34.02 23.62 51.88
CA GLY A 96 35.24 23.50 52.63
C GLY A 96 35.01 22.79 53.93
N SER A 97 35.77 21.87 54.34
CA SER A 97 36.75 21.93 55.42
C SER A 97 37.11 20.59 56.03
N ARG A 98 38.37 20.42 56.15
CA ARG A 98 39.11 19.41 56.88
C ARG A 98 38.73 19.34 58.37
N THR A 99 38.88 18.16 58.95
CA THR A 99 39.70 18.02 60.20
C THR A 99 40.20 16.57 60.40
N THR A 100 41.43 16.54 60.81
CA THR A 100 42.33 15.48 61.14
C THR A 100 42.11 14.92 62.56
N ALA A 101 42.56 13.70 62.80
CA ALA A 101 43.39 13.12 63.87
C ALA A 101 42.87 11.76 64.26
N SER A 102 43.61 10.77 64.47
CA SER A 102 44.82 10.29 65.02
C SER A 102 44.63 8.79 65.39
N ARG A 103 45.49 7.99 64.91
CA ARG A 103 46.31 6.89 65.47
C ARG A 103 45.83 6.21 66.77
N THR A 104 45.58 4.89 66.71
CA THR A 104 46.19 3.91 67.61
C THR A 104 46.28 2.54 66.96
N GLN A 105 47.49 1.93 67.02
CA GLN A 105 47.78 0.56 66.65
C GLN A 105 47.31 -0.41 67.73
N VAL A 106 46.76 -1.54 67.37
CA VAL A 106 47.00 -2.80 68.06
C VAL A 106 46.99 -3.94 67.04
N THR A 107 48.06 -4.69 67.00
CA THR A 107 48.30 -5.93 66.31
C THR A 107 47.50 -7.04 66.98
N GLU A 108 46.81 -7.89 66.14
CA GLU A 108 46.70 -9.33 66.29
C GLU A 108 45.74 -9.93 65.23
N GLY A 109 46.14 -11.03 64.61
CA GLY A 109 45.20 -11.93 63.96
C GLY A 109 45.40 -12.32 62.53
N SER A 110 46.63 -12.81 62.16
CA SER A 110 46.90 -13.26 60.79
C SER A 110 46.32 -14.64 60.38
N GLN A 111 45.37 -15.18 61.16
CA GLN A 111 44.75 -16.48 60.82
C GLN A 111 43.30 -16.37 60.30
N LYS A 112 42.62 -15.26 60.41
CA LYS A 112 41.23 -15.08 59.93
C LYS A 112 41.11 -14.74 58.44
N LYS A 113 42.18 -14.32 57.75
CA LYS A 113 42.15 -13.93 56.34
C LYS A 113 42.15 -15.09 55.33
N ARG A 114 42.50 -16.34 55.78
CA ARG A 114 42.61 -17.48 54.86
C ARG A 114 41.27 -18.21 54.66
N ASN A 115 40.35 -18.18 55.60
CA ASN A 115 39.03 -18.79 55.51
C ASN A 115 38.04 -17.87 54.77
N ARG A 116 38.08 -16.55 54.99
CA ARG A 116 37.21 -15.62 54.24
C ARG A 116 37.41 -15.70 52.75
N LYS A 117 38.66 -15.81 52.25
CA LYS A 117 38.93 -15.94 50.80
C LYS A 117 38.44 -17.25 50.18
N LYS A 118 38.22 -18.30 50.95
CA LYS A 118 37.61 -19.54 50.46
C LYS A 118 36.09 -19.46 50.45
N GLU A 119 35.50 -18.85 51.46
CA GLU A 119 34.06 -18.60 51.55
C GLU A 119 33.59 -17.62 50.47
N ASP A 120 34.33 -16.53 50.27
CA ASP A 120 34.06 -15.54 49.21
C ASP A 120 34.11 -16.17 47.80
N ARG A 121 35.01 -17.15 47.56
CA ARG A 121 35.09 -17.87 46.27
C ARG A 121 33.94 -18.85 46.09
N ILE A 122 33.44 -19.48 47.17
CA ILE A 122 32.30 -20.40 47.12
C ILE A 122 31.02 -19.57 46.88
N VAL A 123 30.84 -18.49 47.62
CA VAL A 123 29.70 -17.57 47.45
C VAL A 123 29.69 -16.97 46.05
N SER A 124 30.85 -16.52 45.55
CA SER A 124 30.96 -15.99 44.15
C SER A 124 30.62 -17.06 43.11
N ARG A 125 31.01 -18.32 43.28
CA ARG A 125 30.62 -19.40 42.36
C ARG A 125 29.13 -19.72 42.43
N ILE A 126 28.52 -19.72 43.60
CA ILE A 126 27.08 -19.91 43.76
C ILE A 126 26.31 -18.78 43.11
N VAL A 127 26.72 -17.53 43.34
CA VAL A 127 26.10 -16.35 42.70
C VAL A 127 26.24 -16.44 41.16
N LEU A 128 27.38 -16.86 40.65
CA LEU A 128 27.61 -17.01 39.22
C LEU A 128 26.74 -18.14 38.61
N ILE A 129 26.59 -19.26 39.30
CA ILE A 129 25.69 -20.37 38.89
C ILE A 129 24.24 -19.89 38.90
N VAL A 130 23.77 -19.22 39.94
CA VAL A 130 22.39 -18.68 40.04
C VAL A 130 22.15 -17.64 38.94
N ALA A 131 23.10 -16.74 38.70
CA ALA A 131 23.00 -15.75 37.62
C ALA A 131 22.96 -16.44 36.25
N SER A 132 23.77 -17.45 36.00
CA SER A 132 23.76 -18.23 34.76
C SER A 132 22.44 -18.97 34.55
N VAL A 133 21.87 -19.55 35.57
CA VAL A 133 20.58 -20.24 35.53
C VAL A 133 19.46 -19.21 35.24
N LEU A 134 19.52 -18.05 35.89
CA LEU A 134 18.55 -16.98 35.66
C LEU A 134 18.61 -16.44 34.21
N LEU A 135 19.81 -16.21 33.67
CA LEU A 135 20.01 -15.84 32.30
C LEU A 135 19.50 -16.88 31.31
N LEU A 136 19.72 -18.18 31.63
CA LEU A 136 19.22 -19.26 30.79
C LEU A 136 17.68 -19.32 30.80
N LEU A 137 17.06 -19.13 31.98
CA LEU A 137 15.60 -19.05 32.09
C LEU A 137 15.04 -17.84 31.31
N ILE A 138 15.68 -16.68 31.39
CA ILE A 138 15.29 -15.48 30.61
C ILE A 138 15.43 -15.74 29.10
N ALA A 139 16.50 -16.40 28.67
CA ALA A 139 16.71 -16.77 27.26
C ALA A 139 15.64 -17.76 26.76
N ILE A 140 15.30 -18.79 27.56
CA ILE A 140 14.23 -19.74 27.22
C ILE A 140 12.88 -19.03 27.18
N PHE A 141 12.58 -18.18 28.15
CA PHE A 141 11.34 -17.41 28.19
C PHE A 141 11.26 -16.47 26.98
N GLY A 142 12.33 -15.71 26.68
CA GLY A 142 12.39 -14.83 25.52
C GLY A 142 12.19 -15.57 24.19
N PHE A 143 12.83 -16.74 24.04
CA PHE A 143 12.66 -17.58 22.86
C PHE A 143 11.23 -18.13 22.70
N THR A 144 10.64 -18.64 23.79
CA THR A 144 9.26 -19.15 23.76
C THR A 144 8.26 -18.05 23.49
N PHE A 145 8.47 -16.86 24.09
CA PHE A 145 7.66 -15.69 23.85
C PHE A 145 7.77 -15.20 22.40
N TYR A 146 8.98 -15.15 21.85
CA TYR A 146 9.21 -14.82 20.44
C TYR A 146 8.42 -15.75 19.51
N LYS A 147 8.50 -17.07 19.74
CA LYS A 147 7.74 -18.06 18.97
C LYS A 147 6.23 -17.90 19.11
N TYR A 148 5.76 -17.52 20.29
CA TYR A 148 4.33 -17.25 20.52
C TYR A 148 3.83 -16.06 19.71
N VAL A 149 4.58 -14.95 19.71
CA VAL A 149 4.23 -13.75 18.92
C VAL A 149 4.29 -14.05 17.44
N ASP A 150 5.35 -14.72 16.97
CA ASP A 150 5.50 -15.13 15.57
C ASP A 150 4.33 -15.96 15.09
N ALA A 151 3.98 -16.99 15.86
CA ALA A 151 2.83 -17.83 15.54
C ALA A 151 1.52 -17.03 15.51
N GLY A 152 1.35 -16.07 16.44
CA GLY A 152 0.13 -15.25 16.55
C GLY A 152 -0.06 -14.26 15.42
N LEU A 153 1.02 -13.85 14.73
CA LEU A 153 0.96 -12.97 13.56
C LEU A 153 0.51 -13.69 12.27
N GLN A 154 0.64 -15.03 12.24
CA GLN A 154 0.23 -15.81 11.08
C GLN A 154 -1.26 -16.15 11.14
N PRO A 155 -1.94 -16.36 10.01
CA PRO A 155 -3.30 -16.88 9.96
C PRO A 155 -3.47 -18.12 10.84
N LEU A 156 -4.64 -18.29 11.46
CA LEU A 156 -4.91 -19.45 12.28
C LEU A 156 -4.73 -20.75 11.48
N ASN A 157 -5.27 -20.78 10.28
CA ASN A 157 -5.10 -21.88 9.34
C ASN A 157 -5.21 -21.36 7.90
N ALA A 158 -4.08 -21.14 7.22
CA ALA A 158 -4.02 -20.58 5.86
C ALA A 158 -4.79 -21.39 4.80
N LYS A 159 -5.14 -22.65 5.09
CA LYS A 159 -5.89 -23.52 4.17
C LYS A 159 -7.40 -23.53 4.46
N ASP A 160 -7.82 -23.09 5.62
CA ASP A 160 -9.22 -23.11 6.03
C ASP A 160 -9.93 -21.81 5.64
N LYS A 161 -10.53 -21.82 4.46
CA LYS A 161 -11.30 -20.71 3.91
C LYS A 161 -12.77 -20.70 4.35
N LYS A 162 -13.19 -21.63 5.22
CA LYS A 162 -14.56 -21.70 5.71
C LYS A 162 -14.89 -20.43 6.49
N LEU A 163 -15.97 -19.76 6.08
CA LEU A 163 -16.44 -18.54 6.74
C LEU A 163 -17.13 -18.84 8.06
N VAL A 164 -16.85 -18.03 9.05
CA VAL A 164 -17.44 -18.02 10.38
C VAL A 164 -18.05 -16.64 10.62
N GLN A 165 -19.28 -16.60 11.11
CA GLN A 165 -19.90 -15.34 11.50
C GLN A 165 -19.37 -14.91 12.86
N VAL A 166 -18.85 -13.68 12.93
CA VAL A 166 -18.33 -13.03 14.14
C VAL A 166 -19.20 -11.83 14.45
N HIS A 167 -19.74 -11.73 15.65
CA HIS A 167 -20.51 -10.57 16.11
C HIS A 167 -19.64 -9.69 17.00
N ILE A 168 -19.45 -8.45 16.61
CA ILE A 168 -18.80 -7.40 17.40
C ILE A 168 -19.89 -6.47 17.95
N PRO A 169 -20.18 -6.50 19.25
CA PRO A 169 -21.16 -5.62 19.88
C PRO A 169 -20.74 -4.14 19.78
N ALA A 170 -21.73 -3.25 19.80
CA ALA A 170 -21.48 -1.81 19.86
C ALA A 170 -20.61 -1.47 21.09
N ASP A 171 -19.80 -0.41 20.96
CA ASP A 171 -18.92 0.11 22.01
C ASP A 171 -17.89 -0.90 22.56
N SER A 172 -17.57 -1.95 21.79
CA SER A 172 -16.57 -2.94 22.20
C SER A 172 -15.15 -2.34 22.15
N PRO A 173 -14.42 -2.31 23.28
CA PRO A 173 -13.03 -1.88 23.27
C PRO A 173 -12.16 -2.88 22.47
N ASN A 174 -11.03 -2.41 21.89
CA ASN A 174 -10.15 -3.23 21.04
C ASN A 174 -9.73 -4.55 21.68
N LYS A 175 -9.51 -4.57 23.01
CA LYS A 175 -9.23 -5.82 23.74
C LYS A 175 -10.39 -6.80 23.64
N LYS A 176 -11.64 -6.34 23.83
CA LYS A 176 -12.82 -7.20 23.75
C LYS A 176 -13.03 -7.74 22.34
N ILE A 177 -12.78 -6.91 21.32
CA ILE A 177 -12.82 -7.33 19.90
C ILE A 177 -11.79 -8.44 19.67
N ALA A 178 -10.57 -8.26 20.17
CA ALA A 178 -9.50 -9.26 20.05
C ALA A 178 -9.86 -10.60 20.72
N ASP A 179 -10.47 -10.54 21.93
CA ASP A 179 -10.94 -11.73 22.64
C ASP A 179 -12.05 -12.45 21.84
N ILE A 180 -13.02 -11.71 21.26
CA ILE A 180 -14.08 -12.27 20.41
C ILE A 180 -13.52 -12.96 19.16
N LEU A 181 -12.51 -12.38 18.51
CA LEU A 181 -11.87 -12.97 17.33
C LEU A 181 -11.16 -14.29 17.67
N GLU A 182 -10.50 -14.36 18.84
CA GLU A 182 -9.86 -15.59 19.32
C GLU A 182 -10.89 -16.66 19.70
N GLU A 183 -11.94 -16.29 20.45
CA GLU A 183 -13.06 -17.17 20.83
C GLU A 183 -13.77 -17.73 19.59
N SER A 184 -13.94 -16.91 18.55
CA SER A 184 -14.54 -17.30 17.26
C SER A 184 -13.62 -18.15 16.39
N LYS A 185 -12.38 -18.45 16.84
CA LYS A 185 -11.36 -19.22 16.12
C LYS A 185 -11.04 -18.64 14.74
N VAL A 186 -10.94 -17.32 14.64
CA VAL A 186 -10.53 -16.60 13.45
C VAL A 186 -9.04 -16.25 13.52
N ILE A 187 -8.54 -15.97 14.73
CA ILE A 187 -7.13 -15.67 14.99
C ILE A 187 -6.55 -16.62 16.03
N LYS A 188 -5.21 -16.70 16.10
CA LYS A 188 -4.49 -17.55 17.07
C LYS A 188 -4.42 -16.94 18.45
N SER A 189 -4.33 -15.61 18.56
CA SER A 189 -4.15 -14.91 19.83
C SER A 189 -4.70 -13.49 19.76
N GLY A 190 -5.70 -13.22 20.60
CA GLY A 190 -6.27 -11.87 20.80
C GLY A 190 -5.25 -10.90 21.39
N LEU A 191 -4.36 -11.40 22.26
CA LEU A 191 -3.27 -10.58 22.79
C LEU A 191 -2.40 -10.02 21.65
N VAL A 192 -1.95 -10.91 20.75
CA VAL A 192 -1.10 -10.51 19.61
C VAL A 192 -1.86 -9.56 18.68
N PHE A 193 -3.12 -9.85 18.37
CA PHE A 193 -3.94 -8.97 17.54
C PHE A 193 -4.12 -7.58 18.16
N ASN A 194 -4.38 -7.48 19.46
CA ASN A 194 -4.56 -6.20 20.13
C ASN A 194 -3.29 -5.32 20.07
N TYR A 195 -2.10 -5.92 20.23
CA TYR A 195 -0.83 -5.19 20.06
C TYR A 195 -0.55 -4.86 18.59
N TYR A 196 -0.84 -5.79 17.69
CA TYR A 196 -0.72 -5.58 16.24
C TYR A 196 -1.58 -4.40 15.76
N ALA A 197 -2.84 -4.35 16.17
CA ALA A 197 -3.75 -3.26 15.83
C ALA A 197 -3.22 -1.90 16.34
N LYS A 198 -2.69 -1.85 17.56
CA LYS A 198 -2.06 -0.63 18.10
C LYS A 198 -0.84 -0.19 17.30
N PHE A 199 0.03 -1.14 16.95
CA PHE A 199 1.24 -0.86 16.19
C PHE A 199 0.95 -0.33 14.77
N LYS A 200 -0.04 -0.93 14.11
CA LYS A 200 -0.48 -0.53 12.76
C LYS A 200 -1.45 0.66 12.77
N ASN A 201 -1.70 1.28 13.94
CA ASN A 201 -2.70 2.34 14.09
C ASN A 201 -4.08 1.96 13.53
N LEU A 202 -4.46 0.68 13.64
CA LEU A 202 -5.78 0.22 13.27
C LEU A 202 -6.75 0.62 14.38
N THR A 203 -7.40 1.75 14.19
CA THR A 203 -8.44 2.33 15.06
C THR A 203 -9.78 2.27 14.35
N ASP A 204 -10.83 2.71 15.02
CA ASP A 204 -12.18 2.89 14.47
C ASP A 204 -12.83 1.58 13.96
N PHE A 205 -12.59 0.50 14.70
CA PHE A 205 -13.29 -0.76 14.48
C PHE A 205 -14.79 -0.58 14.77
N GLN A 206 -15.61 -1.00 13.82
CA GLN A 206 -17.06 -0.83 13.86
C GLN A 206 -17.73 -2.08 14.45
N ALA A 207 -18.90 -1.87 15.03
CA ALA A 207 -19.76 -2.94 15.48
C ALA A 207 -20.48 -3.61 14.29
N GLY A 208 -20.99 -4.84 14.49
CA GLY A 208 -21.79 -5.54 13.50
C GLY A 208 -21.48 -7.03 13.39
N TYR A 209 -22.10 -7.67 12.42
CA TYR A 209 -21.87 -9.06 12.07
C TYR A 209 -20.91 -9.14 10.89
N TYR A 210 -19.85 -9.93 11.04
CA TYR A 210 -18.77 -10.07 10.05
C TYR A 210 -18.64 -11.51 9.60
N GLN A 211 -18.29 -11.72 8.36
CA GLN A 211 -17.90 -13.03 7.84
C GLN A 211 -16.40 -13.10 7.72
N MET A 212 -15.76 -13.96 8.52
CA MET A 212 -14.31 -14.10 8.57
C MET A 212 -13.92 -15.57 8.43
N SER A 213 -12.72 -15.85 7.93
CA SER A 213 -12.19 -17.21 7.87
C SER A 213 -10.87 -17.34 8.63
N PRO A 214 -10.53 -18.55 9.12
CA PRO A 214 -9.25 -18.84 9.77
C PRO A 214 -8.02 -18.63 8.86
N SER A 215 -8.24 -18.47 7.54
CA SER A 215 -7.16 -18.20 6.57
C SER A 215 -6.82 -16.72 6.42
N MET A 216 -7.62 -15.81 6.97
CA MET A 216 -7.40 -14.36 6.88
C MET A 216 -6.18 -13.94 7.69
N THR A 217 -5.44 -12.99 7.15
CA THR A 217 -4.36 -12.29 7.85
C THR A 217 -4.91 -11.28 8.85
N LEU A 218 -4.08 -10.83 9.80
CA LEU A 218 -4.50 -9.82 10.76
C LEU A 218 -4.80 -8.46 10.10
N ASP A 219 -4.13 -8.14 8.97
CA ASP A 219 -4.40 -6.93 8.18
C ASP A 219 -5.77 -6.99 7.51
N GLU A 220 -6.11 -8.12 6.88
CA GLU A 220 -7.43 -8.31 6.26
C GLU A 220 -8.55 -8.21 7.28
N ILE A 221 -8.38 -8.82 8.46
CA ILE A 221 -9.33 -8.75 9.57
C ILE A 221 -9.46 -7.30 10.06
N GLY A 222 -8.35 -6.60 10.27
CA GLY A 222 -8.34 -5.21 10.70
C GLY A 222 -9.04 -4.27 9.69
N THR A 223 -8.79 -4.47 8.41
CA THR A 223 -9.44 -3.73 7.34
C THR A 223 -10.95 -3.98 7.31
N LEU A 224 -11.36 -5.25 7.41
CA LEU A 224 -12.78 -5.63 7.44
C LEU A 224 -13.51 -5.01 8.64
N LEU A 225 -12.89 -4.99 9.82
CA LEU A 225 -13.45 -4.37 11.02
C LEU A 225 -13.63 -2.84 10.90
N ARG A 226 -12.78 -2.18 10.12
CA ARG A 226 -12.89 -0.74 9.84
C ARG A 226 -13.96 -0.41 8.80
N GLN A 227 -14.20 -1.31 7.85
CA GLN A 227 -15.25 -1.15 6.85
C GLN A 227 -16.67 -1.25 7.44
N GLY A 228 -16.80 -1.88 8.61
CA GLY A 228 -18.08 -2.10 9.27
C GLY A 228 -18.74 -3.44 8.92
N GLY A 229 -19.46 -4.00 9.90
CA GLY A 229 -20.25 -5.20 9.73
C GLY A 229 -21.69 -4.90 9.37
N THR A 230 -22.48 -5.95 9.09
CA THR A 230 -23.92 -5.80 8.86
C THR A 230 -24.67 -5.65 10.20
N ALA A 231 -25.82 -4.96 10.18
CA ALA A 231 -26.65 -4.77 11.38
C ALA A 231 -27.26 -6.08 11.90
N GLU A 232 -27.49 -7.03 10.99
CA GLU A 232 -28.12 -8.32 11.30
C GLU A 232 -27.24 -9.48 10.81
N PRO A 233 -27.41 -10.71 11.39
CA PRO A 233 -26.76 -11.90 10.89
C PRO A 233 -27.10 -12.15 9.42
N THR A 234 -26.08 -12.24 8.57
CA THR A 234 -26.28 -12.55 7.15
C THR A 234 -26.03 -14.04 6.87
N LYS A 235 -26.60 -14.55 5.77
CA LYS A 235 -26.24 -15.87 5.26
C LYS A 235 -24.71 -15.91 5.07
N LEU A 236 -24.05 -16.95 5.58
CA LEU A 236 -22.62 -17.14 5.37
C LEU A 236 -22.33 -17.35 3.88
N ALA A 237 -21.45 -16.53 3.32
CA ALA A 237 -20.98 -16.74 1.96
C ALA A 237 -20.19 -18.06 1.85
N ASP A 238 -20.29 -18.72 0.69
CA ASP A 238 -19.53 -19.94 0.41
C ASP A 238 -18.04 -19.62 0.19
N SER A 239 -17.75 -18.47 -0.41
CA SER A 239 -16.39 -17.92 -0.54
C SER A 239 -16.41 -16.40 -0.70
N LYS A 240 -15.23 -15.79 -0.73
CA LYS A 240 -15.03 -14.35 -1.03
C LYS A 240 -14.14 -14.21 -2.25
N VAL A 241 -14.52 -13.29 -3.15
CA VAL A 241 -13.73 -12.95 -4.34
C VAL A 241 -13.20 -11.54 -4.15
N THR A 242 -11.88 -11.42 -4.00
CA THR A 242 -11.21 -10.11 -3.92
C THR A 242 -10.78 -9.69 -5.32
N ILE A 243 -11.21 -8.53 -5.75
CA ILE A 243 -10.80 -7.85 -6.97
C ILE A 243 -9.86 -6.71 -6.55
N PRO A 244 -8.55 -6.81 -6.78
CA PRO A 244 -7.60 -5.74 -6.53
C PRO A 244 -7.81 -4.53 -7.44
N GLU A 245 -7.36 -3.37 -6.97
CA GLU A 245 -7.25 -2.15 -7.77
C GLU A 245 -6.34 -2.39 -8.97
N GLY A 246 -6.68 -1.79 -10.11
CA GLY A 246 -5.94 -1.94 -11.35
C GLY A 246 -6.09 -3.31 -12.04
N PHE A 247 -7.10 -4.12 -11.71
CA PHE A 247 -7.44 -5.32 -12.48
C PHE A 247 -8.29 -4.94 -13.70
N ASP A 248 -7.89 -5.46 -14.86
CA ASP A 248 -8.70 -5.46 -16.07
C ASP A 248 -9.74 -6.60 -16.06
N ILE A 249 -10.67 -6.58 -17.00
CA ILE A 249 -11.72 -7.61 -17.10
C ILE A 249 -11.14 -9.01 -17.22
N ASP A 250 -10.03 -9.20 -17.91
CA ASP A 250 -9.42 -10.52 -18.05
C ASP A 250 -8.90 -11.05 -16.70
N LYS A 251 -8.25 -10.21 -15.88
CA LYS A 251 -7.77 -10.55 -14.54
C LYS A 251 -8.91 -10.73 -13.54
N ILE A 252 -9.99 -9.94 -13.67
CA ILE A 252 -11.22 -10.13 -12.88
C ILE A 252 -11.80 -11.52 -13.19
N GLY A 253 -11.85 -11.93 -14.46
CA GLY A 253 -12.28 -13.27 -14.87
C GLY A 253 -11.44 -14.38 -14.22
N ASP A 254 -10.12 -14.22 -14.18
CA ASP A 254 -9.23 -15.18 -13.50
C ASP A 254 -9.50 -15.24 -11.98
N ALA A 255 -9.76 -14.09 -11.34
CA ALA A 255 -10.09 -14.05 -9.92
C ALA A 255 -11.44 -14.71 -9.61
N ILE A 256 -12.43 -14.52 -10.46
CA ILE A 256 -13.75 -15.17 -10.37
C ILE A 256 -13.60 -16.68 -10.53
N GLU A 257 -12.94 -17.17 -11.58
CA GLU A 257 -12.76 -18.61 -11.80
C GLU A 257 -12.01 -19.29 -10.66
N LYS A 258 -11.01 -18.63 -10.10
CA LYS A 258 -10.21 -19.16 -9.00
C LYS A 258 -11.00 -19.35 -7.69
N ASN A 259 -12.00 -18.51 -7.44
CA ASN A 259 -12.67 -18.41 -6.14
C ASN A 259 -14.16 -18.78 -6.18
N THR A 260 -14.72 -19.12 -7.34
CA THR A 260 -16.12 -19.48 -7.52
C THR A 260 -16.25 -20.74 -8.40
N GLU A 261 -17.49 -21.16 -8.64
CA GLU A 261 -17.77 -22.23 -9.62
C GLU A 261 -17.91 -21.71 -11.06
N PHE A 262 -17.91 -20.38 -11.26
CA PHE A 262 -17.99 -19.75 -12.57
C PHE A 262 -16.67 -19.92 -13.34
N LYS A 263 -16.77 -19.99 -14.67
CA LYS A 263 -15.62 -20.04 -15.58
C LYS A 263 -15.31 -18.67 -16.16
N LYS A 264 -14.02 -18.40 -16.40
CA LYS A 264 -13.56 -17.15 -17.01
C LYS A 264 -14.27 -16.89 -18.34
N ASP A 265 -14.40 -17.91 -19.19
CA ASP A 265 -15.06 -17.74 -20.49
C ASP A 265 -16.51 -17.30 -20.35
N GLN A 266 -17.26 -17.84 -19.37
CA GLN A 266 -18.63 -17.42 -19.09
C GLN A 266 -18.70 -15.94 -18.67
N PHE A 267 -17.76 -15.51 -17.84
CA PHE A 267 -17.66 -14.11 -17.43
C PHE A 267 -17.29 -13.20 -18.61
N ILE A 268 -16.33 -13.58 -19.45
CA ILE A 268 -15.94 -12.81 -20.64
C ILE A 268 -17.10 -12.71 -21.64
N ASP A 269 -17.86 -13.79 -21.83
CA ASP A 269 -19.05 -13.77 -22.68
C ASP A 269 -20.13 -12.83 -22.12
N LEU A 270 -20.31 -12.81 -20.80
CA LEU A 270 -21.22 -11.86 -20.14
C LEU A 270 -20.75 -10.41 -20.34
N MET A 271 -19.44 -10.13 -20.28
CA MET A 271 -18.89 -8.78 -20.51
C MET A 271 -19.07 -8.30 -21.95
N LYS A 272 -19.27 -9.21 -22.91
CA LYS A 272 -19.57 -8.92 -24.31
C LYS A 272 -21.08 -8.91 -24.59
N ASN A 273 -21.91 -9.34 -23.64
CA ASN A 273 -23.35 -9.46 -23.84
C ASN A 273 -24.04 -8.08 -23.80
N GLN A 274 -24.61 -7.68 -24.94
CA GLN A 274 -25.26 -6.38 -25.09
C GLN A 274 -26.55 -6.29 -24.26
N GLU A 275 -27.33 -7.37 -24.16
CA GLU A 275 -28.59 -7.39 -23.38
C GLU A 275 -28.32 -7.21 -21.89
N PHE A 276 -27.27 -7.85 -21.38
CA PHE A 276 -26.81 -7.66 -20.01
C PHE A 276 -26.39 -6.19 -19.77
N PHE A 277 -25.55 -5.65 -20.64
CA PHE A 277 -25.12 -4.24 -20.53
C PHE A 277 -26.32 -3.29 -20.55
N ASP A 278 -27.26 -3.46 -21.46
CA ASP A 278 -28.44 -2.61 -21.58
C ASP A 278 -29.35 -2.70 -20.34
N SER A 279 -29.46 -3.89 -19.73
CA SER A 279 -30.18 -4.08 -18.48
C SER A 279 -29.51 -3.34 -17.31
N MET A 280 -28.16 -3.40 -17.23
CA MET A 280 -27.39 -2.66 -16.22
C MET A 280 -27.46 -1.15 -16.46
N LYS A 281 -27.36 -0.68 -17.70
CA LYS A 281 -27.56 0.73 -18.02
C LYS A 281 -28.93 1.25 -17.59
N GLN A 282 -29.99 0.46 -17.75
CA GLN A 282 -31.32 0.84 -17.30
C GLN A 282 -31.39 0.99 -15.77
N LYS A 283 -30.67 0.12 -15.02
CA LYS A 283 -30.61 0.17 -13.54
C LYS A 283 -29.68 1.28 -13.04
N TYR A 284 -28.57 1.54 -13.73
CA TYR A 284 -27.53 2.48 -13.33
C TYR A 284 -27.23 3.53 -14.42
N PRO A 285 -28.22 4.36 -14.81
CA PRO A 285 -28.09 5.26 -15.95
C PRO A 285 -27.01 6.33 -15.76
N GLU A 286 -26.86 6.89 -14.56
CA GLU A 286 -25.82 7.91 -14.29
C GLU A 286 -24.40 7.33 -14.43
N LEU A 287 -24.21 6.08 -14.05
CA LEU A 287 -22.93 5.39 -14.17
C LEU A 287 -22.63 5.03 -15.64
N LEU A 288 -23.61 4.42 -16.37
CA LEU A 288 -23.33 3.68 -17.60
C LEU A 288 -23.75 4.39 -18.90
N THR A 289 -24.37 5.58 -18.84
CA THR A 289 -24.76 6.30 -20.07
C THR A 289 -23.55 6.63 -20.93
N SER A 290 -22.49 7.18 -20.37
CA SER A 290 -21.28 7.50 -21.13
C SER A 290 -20.53 6.27 -21.65
N ALA A 291 -20.58 5.13 -20.94
CA ALA A 291 -20.06 3.86 -21.43
C ALA A 291 -20.83 3.33 -22.65
N ALA A 292 -22.14 3.56 -22.69
CA ALA A 292 -22.99 3.17 -23.81
C ALA A 292 -22.68 3.98 -25.09
N GLU A 293 -22.26 5.25 -24.94
CA GLU A 293 -21.91 6.16 -26.01
C GLU A 293 -20.48 5.94 -26.52
N ALA A 294 -19.64 5.26 -25.74
CA ALA A 294 -18.24 4.98 -26.08
C ALA A 294 -18.14 4.10 -27.33
N LYS A 295 -17.17 4.42 -28.18
CA LYS A 295 -16.88 3.70 -29.42
C LYS A 295 -15.55 2.96 -29.30
N ASP A 296 -15.42 1.89 -30.06
CA ASP A 296 -14.18 1.13 -30.19
C ASP A 296 -13.64 0.56 -28.88
N VAL A 297 -14.53 0.39 -27.88
CA VAL A 297 -14.17 -0.24 -26.59
C VAL A 297 -14.10 -1.76 -26.71
N ARG A 298 -13.11 -2.38 -26.04
CA ARG A 298 -12.98 -3.83 -25.97
C ARG A 298 -14.11 -4.42 -25.13
N TYR A 299 -14.35 -3.87 -23.95
CA TYR A 299 -15.46 -4.21 -23.06
C TYR A 299 -16.14 -2.92 -22.58
N ARG A 300 -17.49 -2.86 -22.66
CA ARG A 300 -18.24 -1.67 -22.22
C ARG A 300 -18.18 -1.46 -20.70
N LEU A 301 -17.92 -2.52 -19.94
CA LEU A 301 -17.85 -2.52 -18.48
C LEU A 301 -16.40 -2.47 -17.96
N GLU A 302 -15.38 -2.30 -18.83
CA GLU A 302 -14.01 -2.09 -18.38
C GLU A 302 -13.92 -0.85 -17.51
N GLY A 303 -13.32 -1.00 -16.30
CA GLY A 303 -13.22 0.08 -15.32
C GLY A 303 -14.49 0.34 -14.48
N TYR A 304 -15.61 -0.33 -14.80
CA TYR A 304 -16.90 -0.17 -14.10
C TYR A 304 -17.18 -1.24 -13.06
N LEU A 305 -16.35 -2.27 -12.98
CA LEU A 305 -16.40 -3.30 -11.93
C LEU A 305 -15.50 -2.87 -10.78
N PHE A 306 -16.08 -2.31 -9.71
CA PHE A 306 -15.28 -1.66 -8.65
C PHE A 306 -14.37 -2.65 -7.91
N PRO A 307 -13.11 -2.30 -7.62
CA PRO A 307 -12.20 -3.15 -6.87
C PRO A 307 -12.61 -3.24 -5.40
N ALA A 308 -12.98 -4.44 -4.97
CA ALA A 308 -13.42 -4.74 -3.60
C ALA A 308 -13.42 -6.26 -3.34
N THR A 309 -13.80 -6.66 -2.15
CA THR A 309 -14.06 -8.06 -1.81
C THR A 309 -15.56 -8.33 -1.83
N TYR A 310 -15.98 -9.29 -2.65
CA TYR A 310 -17.37 -9.65 -2.87
C TYR A 310 -17.70 -11.01 -2.29
N ASP A 311 -18.86 -11.12 -1.65
CA ASP A 311 -19.37 -12.37 -1.12
C ASP A 311 -19.95 -13.23 -2.26
N TYR A 312 -19.49 -14.49 -2.36
CA TYR A 312 -20.00 -15.44 -3.31
C TYR A 312 -20.85 -16.51 -2.64
N TYR A 313 -22.00 -16.79 -3.22
CA TYR A 313 -22.95 -17.85 -2.84
C TYR A 313 -23.12 -18.81 -4.02
N LYS A 314 -23.09 -20.11 -3.79
CA LYS A 314 -23.20 -21.12 -4.88
C LYS A 314 -24.51 -21.06 -5.66
N ASP A 315 -25.54 -20.54 -5.03
CA ASP A 315 -26.88 -20.37 -5.63
C ASP A 315 -27.06 -19.03 -6.37
N ILE A 316 -26.05 -18.16 -6.40
CA ILE A 316 -26.09 -16.89 -7.13
C ILE A 316 -25.88 -17.12 -8.62
N LYS A 317 -26.53 -16.33 -9.47
CA LYS A 317 -26.24 -16.28 -10.90
C LYS A 317 -25.01 -15.40 -11.17
N LEU A 318 -24.33 -15.64 -12.27
CA LEU A 318 -23.16 -14.84 -12.65
C LEU A 318 -23.54 -13.37 -12.88
N GLU A 319 -24.68 -13.12 -13.51
CA GLU A 319 -25.21 -11.77 -13.73
C GLU A 319 -25.41 -11.01 -12.42
N ASP A 320 -26.03 -11.66 -11.43
CA ASP A 320 -26.29 -11.07 -10.11
C ASP A 320 -24.98 -10.85 -9.33
N PHE A 321 -24.00 -11.74 -9.51
CA PHE A 321 -22.67 -11.59 -8.92
C PHE A 321 -21.90 -10.41 -9.53
N VAL A 322 -21.94 -10.22 -10.83
CA VAL A 322 -21.34 -9.06 -11.51
C VAL A 322 -22.10 -7.77 -11.17
N GLU A 323 -23.43 -7.84 -11.04
CA GLU A 323 -24.23 -6.67 -10.62
C GLU A 323 -23.81 -6.13 -9.25
N GLN A 324 -23.34 -6.94 -8.31
CA GLN A 324 -22.77 -6.45 -7.04
C GLN A 324 -21.59 -5.51 -7.28
N MET A 325 -20.73 -5.81 -8.26
CA MET A 325 -19.56 -4.98 -8.59
C MET A 325 -19.98 -3.64 -9.21
N ILE A 326 -21.00 -3.67 -10.08
CA ILE A 326 -21.57 -2.46 -10.70
C ILE A 326 -22.29 -1.62 -9.65
N THR A 327 -23.07 -2.25 -8.75
CA THR A 327 -23.74 -1.56 -7.63
C THR A 327 -22.73 -0.84 -6.75
N LYS A 328 -21.61 -1.50 -6.42
CA LYS A 328 -20.53 -0.89 -5.63
C LYS A 328 -19.89 0.28 -6.38
N SER A 329 -19.66 0.13 -7.68
CA SER A 329 -19.16 1.22 -8.53
C SER A 329 -20.12 2.41 -8.52
N SER A 330 -21.42 2.17 -8.71
CA SER A 330 -22.44 3.22 -8.66
C SER A 330 -22.43 3.96 -7.34
N SER A 331 -22.42 3.22 -6.22
CA SER A 331 -22.40 3.82 -4.88
C SER A 331 -21.14 4.68 -4.61
N VAL A 332 -19.96 4.23 -5.09
CA VAL A 332 -18.73 5.01 -4.95
C VAL A 332 -18.74 6.23 -5.86
N MET A 333 -19.23 6.09 -7.08
CA MET A 333 -19.25 7.19 -8.05
C MET A 333 -20.24 8.30 -7.69
N GLU A 334 -21.31 7.99 -6.95
CA GLU A 334 -22.34 8.94 -6.54
C GLU A 334 -21.77 10.20 -5.87
N GLN A 335 -20.76 10.06 -5.01
CA GLN A 335 -20.11 11.19 -4.35
C GLN A 335 -19.34 12.10 -5.32
N PHE A 336 -18.90 11.57 -6.47
CA PHE A 336 -18.09 12.28 -7.46
C PHE A 336 -18.92 12.93 -8.58
N ILE A 337 -20.16 12.48 -8.81
CA ILE A 337 -21.02 12.98 -9.90
C ILE A 337 -21.19 14.51 -9.89
N PRO A 338 -21.44 15.20 -8.75
CA PRO A 338 -21.55 16.65 -8.75
C PRO A 338 -20.27 17.36 -9.24
N MET A 339 -19.11 16.81 -8.90
CA MET A 339 -17.81 17.36 -9.32
C MET A 339 -17.54 17.10 -10.79
N MET A 340 -17.91 15.92 -11.30
CA MET A 340 -17.82 15.60 -12.74
C MET A 340 -18.66 16.56 -13.56
N HIS A 341 -19.91 16.81 -13.15
CA HIS A 341 -20.79 17.77 -13.81
C HIS A 341 -20.21 19.18 -13.80
N ALA A 342 -19.66 19.64 -12.66
CA ALA A 342 -19.02 20.95 -12.55
C ALA A 342 -17.81 21.12 -13.48
N LYS A 343 -17.10 20.02 -13.76
CA LYS A 343 -15.94 20.00 -14.68
C LYS A 343 -16.32 19.67 -16.13
N GLY A 344 -17.59 19.36 -16.40
CA GLY A 344 -18.04 18.94 -17.74
C GLY A 344 -17.45 17.60 -18.19
N MET A 345 -17.09 16.72 -17.23
CA MET A 345 -16.50 15.41 -17.51
C MET A 345 -17.57 14.30 -17.41
N THR A 346 -17.49 13.33 -18.31
CA THR A 346 -18.29 12.11 -18.25
C THR A 346 -17.64 11.07 -17.32
N VAL A 347 -18.44 10.12 -16.83
CA VAL A 347 -17.92 8.97 -16.06
C VAL A 347 -16.87 8.21 -16.87
N GLN A 348 -17.10 7.98 -18.16
CA GLN A 348 -16.14 7.34 -19.08
C GLN A 348 -14.80 8.04 -19.08
N GLN A 349 -14.76 9.37 -19.23
CA GLN A 349 -13.52 10.14 -19.25
C GLN A 349 -12.78 10.07 -17.91
N VAL A 350 -13.52 10.17 -16.80
CA VAL A 350 -12.93 10.13 -15.46
C VAL A 350 -12.33 8.74 -15.19
N LEU A 351 -13.06 7.66 -15.45
CA LEU A 351 -12.55 6.30 -15.23
C LEU A 351 -11.39 5.98 -16.18
N THR A 352 -11.41 6.49 -17.42
CA THR A 352 -10.30 6.30 -18.37
C THR A 352 -9.01 6.92 -17.84
N LEU A 353 -9.02 8.19 -17.42
CA LEU A 353 -7.83 8.80 -16.82
C LEU A 353 -7.45 8.18 -15.49
N ALA A 354 -8.44 7.82 -14.65
CA ALA A 354 -8.19 7.20 -13.36
C ALA A 354 -7.49 5.85 -13.52
N SER A 355 -7.82 5.04 -14.52
CA SER A 355 -7.16 3.77 -14.79
C SER A 355 -5.70 3.93 -15.21
N LEU A 356 -5.35 5.01 -15.93
CA LEU A 356 -3.95 5.35 -16.21
C LEU A 356 -3.23 5.84 -14.94
N VAL A 357 -3.85 6.75 -14.18
CA VAL A 357 -3.28 7.28 -12.93
C VAL A 357 -3.05 6.16 -11.90
N GLU A 358 -3.94 5.17 -11.84
CA GLU A 358 -3.82 4.00 -10.96
C GLU A 358 -2.51 3.25 -11.16
N LYS A 359 -2.06 3.13 -12.41
CA LYS A 359 -0.85 2.40 -12.79
C LYS A 359 0.42 3.22 -12.71
N GLU A 360 0.32 4.54 -12.87
CA GLU A 360 1.48 5.43 -12.93
C GLU A 360 1.86 6.02 -11.56
N GLY A 361 0.91 6.13 -10.62
CA GLY A 361 1.13 6.79 -9.33
C GLY A 361 0.94 5.87 -8.13
N ILE A 362 1.95 5.80 -7.24
CA ILE A 362 1.86 5.06 -5.97
C ILE A 362 1.33 5.97 -4.85
N LYS A 363 1.87 7.20 -4.76
CA LYS A 363 1.52 8.17 -3.71
C LYS A 363 0.36 9.07 -4.17
N GLU A 364 -0.52 9.44 -3.25
CA GLU A 364 -1.67 10.30 -3.56
C GLU A 364 -1.28 11.64 -4.19
N ASP A 365 -0.24 12.30 -3.67
CA ASP A 365 0.24 13.57 -4.21
C ASP A 365 0.80 13.43 -5.64
N ASP A 366 1.47 12.32 -5.93
CA ASP A 366 1.99 12.03 -7.28
C ASP A 366 0.84 11.71 -8.23
N ARG A 367 -0.16 10.92 -7.82
CA ARG A 367 -1.40 10.68 -8.60
C ARG A 367 -2.07 11.98 -9.03
N LYS A 368 -2.21 12.96 -8.12
CA LYS A 368 -2.80 14.27 -8.41
C LYS A 368 -1.99 15.08 -9.41
N LYS A 369 -0.66 15.05 -9.32
CA LYS A 369 0.22 15.74 -10.29
C LYS A 369 0.21 15.04 -11.65
N ILE A 370 0.25 13.70 -11.69
CA ILE A 370 0.17 12.89 -12.92
C ILE A 370 -1.17 13.16 -13.63
N ALA A 371 -2.27 13.20 -12.89
CA ALA A 371 -3.58 13.56 -13.45
C ALA A 371 -3.54 14.92 -14.15
N GLN A 372 -2.87 15.93 -13.55
CA GLN A 372 -2.72 17.24 -14.17
C GLN A 372 -1.83 17.18 -15.43
N VAL A 373 -0.75 16.38 -15.43
CA VAL A 373 0.07 16.16 -16.64
C VAL A 373 -0.79 15.61 -17.78
N PHE A 374 -1.64 14.63 -17.52
CA PHE A 374 -2.55 14.11 -18.55
C PHE A 374 -3.52 15.19 -19.07
N PHE A 375 -4.08 16.04 -18.20
CA PHE A 375 -4.91 17.17 -18.64
C PHE A 375 -4.13 18.19 -19.46
N ASN A 376 -2.88 18.52 -19.08
CA ASN A 376 -2.02 19.42 -19.81
C ASN A 376 -1.72 18.88 -21.23
N ARG A 377 -1.42 17.57 -21.32
CA ARG A 377 -1.20 16.91 -22.64
C ARG A 377 -2.47 16.91 -23.50
N ILE A 378 -3.63 16.61 -22.93
CA ILE A 378 -4.91 16.69 -23.67
C ILE A 378 -5.14 18.11 -24.17
N ALA A 379 -4.92 19.14 -23.34
CA ALA A 379 -5.07 20.55 -23.73
C ALA A 379 -4.07 20.97 -24.83
N ALA A 380 -2.86 20.42 -24.81
CA ALA A 380 -1.83 20.63 -25.83
C ALA A 380 -2.00 19.75 -27.08
N ASN A 381 -3.06 18.93 -27.16
CA ASN A 381 -3.27 17.92 -28.20
C ASN A 381 -2.09 16.94 -28.36
N MET A 382 -1.42 16.65 -27.24
CA MET A 382 -0.34 15.65 -27.17
C MET A 382 -0.91 14.25 -26.87
N PRO A 383 -0.31 13.17 -27.40
CA PRO A 383 -0.66 11.81 -26.99
C PRO A 383 -0.27 11.57 -25.53
N LEU A 384 -1.05 10.75 -24.79
CA LEU A 384 -0.81 10.51 -23.38
C LEU A 384 0.42 9.63 -23.12
N GLN A 385 0.77 8.75 -24.05
CA GLN A 385 1.99 7.94 -24.04
C GLN A 385 2.16 7.11 -22.75
N SER A 386 1.12 6.41 -22.35
CA SER A 386 1.18 5.46 -21.26
C SER A 386 1.36 4.05 -21.79
N ASP A 387 2.33 3.33 -21.24
CA ASP A 387 2.68 1.95 -21.65
C ASP A 387 1.54 0.97 -21.38
N ILE A 388 0.74 1.25 -20.35
CA ILE A 388 -0.46 0.46 -20.02
C ILE A 388 -1.41 0.41 -21.22
N SER A 389 -1.48 1.48 -21.97
CA SER A 389 -2.30 1.55 -23.18
C SER A 389 -1.86 0.56 -24.26
N ILE A 390 -0.56 0.33 -24.38
CA ILE A 390 0.02 -0.65 -25.31
C ILE A 390 -0.23 -2.08 -24.83
N LEU A 391 0.05 -2.36 -23.55
CA LEU A 391 -0.19 -3.68 -22.97
C LEU A 391 -1.66 -4.08 -23.09
N TYR A 392 -2.57 -3.15 -22.81
CA TYR A 392 -4.00 -3.38 -22.98
C TYR A 392 -4.37 -3.59 -24.45
N ALA A 393 -3.82 -2.79 -25.37
CA ALA A 393 -4.06 -2.94 -26.81
C ALA A 393 -3.63 -4.31 -27.34
N LEU A 394 -2.48 -4.80 -26.90
CA LEU A 394 -1.96 -6.12 -27.26
C LEU A 394 -2.76 -7.27 -26.62
N GLY A 395 -3.38 -7.04 -25.46
CA GLY A 395 -4.06 -8.09 -24.68
C GLY A 395 -3.07 -9.07 -24.05
N GLU A 396 -1.80 -8.71 -23.93
CA GLU A 396 -0.72 -9.52 -23.36
C GLU A 396 -0.04 -8.80 -22.23
N HIS A 397 0.33 -9.54 -21.19
CA HIS A 397 1.19 -9.03 -20.14
C HIS A 397 2.65 -9.25 -20.55
N LYS A 398 3.39 -8.14 -20.74
CA LYS A 398 4.82 -8.15 -21.03
C LYS A 398 5.55 -7.36 -19.97
N GLU A 399 6.72 -7.82 -19.58
CA GLU A 399 7.62 -7.08 -18.69
C GLU A 399 8.22 -5.86 -19.38
N THR A 400 8.39 -5.91 -20.72
CA THR A 400 8.99 -4.83 -21.51
C THR A 400 8.17 -4.56 -22.76
N VAL A 401 7.78 -3.29 -23.00
CA VAL A 401 7.20 -2.83 -24.27
C VAL A 401 8.33 -2.46 -25.22
N THR A 402 8.32 -3.04 -26.40
CA THR A 402 9.32 -2.77 -27.43
C THR A 402 8.84 -1.71 -28.41
N TYR A 403 9.74 -1.10 -29.20
CA TYR A 403 9.35 -0.18 -30.27
C TYR A 403 8.35 -0.79 -31.27
N LYS A 404 8.46 -2.11 -31.51
CA LYS A 404 7.52 -2.82 -32.35
C LYS A 404 6.12 -2.87 -31.74
N ASP A 405 6.02 -2.96 -30.42
CA ASP A 405 4.74 -2.99 -29.72
C ASP A 405 4.03 -1.63 -29.82
N LEU A 406 4.80 -0.50 -29.86
CA LEU A 406 4.25 0.84 -30.08
C LEU A 406 3.58 0.99 -31.46
N GLU A 407 3.89 0.10 -32.41
CA GLU A 407 3.30 0.13 -33.73
C GLU A 407 1.92 -0.56 -33.81
N VAL A 408 1.41 -1.13 -32.68
CA VAL A 408 0.11 -1.79 -32.66
C VAL A 408 -0.99 -0.86 -33.20
N ASP A 409 -1.76 -1.38 -34.17
CA ASP A 409 -2.92 -0.68 -34.73
C ASP A 409 -4.15 -0.94 -33.84
N SER A 410 -4.35 -0.02 -32.89
CA SER A 410 -5.45 -0.10 -31.92
C SER A 410 -5.91 1.29 -31.54
N PRO A 411 -7.20 1.53 -31.38
CA PRO A 411 -7.72 2.79 -30.82
C PRO A 411 -7.24 3.02 -29.38
N TYR A 412 -6.82 1.99 -28.66
CA TYR A 412 -6.21 2.07 -27.32
C TYR A 412 -4.73 2.49 -27.34
N ASN A 413 -4.07 2.54 -28.50
CA ASN A 413 -2.67 2.99 -28.59
C ASN A 413 -2.56 4.51 -28.38
N LEU A 414 -2.28 4.94 -27.15
CA LEU A 414 -2.14 6.32 -26.76
C LEU A 414 -0.75 6.94 -27.10
N TYR A 415 0.09 6.23 -27.83
CA TYR A 415 1.28 6.79 -28.49
C TYR A 415 0.94 7.36 -29.87
N LYS A 416 -0.07 6.79 -30.53
CA LYS A 416 -0.52 7.19 -31.87
C LYS A 416 -1.78 8.06 -31.84
N ASN A 417 -2.67 7.81 -30.88
CA ASN A 417 -3.95 8.48 -30.76
C ASN A 417 -3.92 9.52 -29.64
N THR A 418 -4.40 10.73 -29.91
CA THR A 418 -4.54 11.81 -28.92
C THR A 418 -5.88 11.75 -28.19
N GLY A 419 -6.00 12.47 -27.07
CA GLY A 419 -7.21 12.51 -26.26
C GLY A 419 -7.26 11.41 -25.20
N TYR A 420 -8.45 11.09 -24.71
CA TYR A 420 -8.65 10.13 -23.60
C TYR A 420 -8.43 8.66 -24.00
N GLY A 421 -8.53 8.33 -25.28
CA GLY A 421 -8.69 6.94 -25.75
C GLY A 421 -10.15 6.46 -25.66
N PRO A 422 -10.43 5.19 -26.03
CA PRO A 422 -11.81 4.68 -26.12
C PRO A 422 -12.50 4.52 -24.76
N GLY A 423 -11.74 4.13 -23.74
CA GLY A 423 -12.26 3.86 -22.41
C GLY A 423 -11.21 3.39 -21.43
N PRO A 424 -11.61 3.00 -20.20
CA PRO A 424 -10.70 2.54 -19.16
C PRO A 424 -9.85 1.35 -19.58
N PHE A 425 -8.72 1.18 -18.91
CA PHE A 425 -7.74 0.09 -19.11
C PHE A 425 -7.78 -0.95 -17.99
N ASP A 426 -8.34 -0.55 -16.85
CA ASP A 426 -8.50 -1.37 -15.65
C ASP A 426 -9.53 -0.74 -14.70
N SER A 427 -9.76 -1.38 -13.56
CA SER A 427 -10.65 -0.92 -12.50
C SER A 427 -9.87 -0.07 -11.50
N PRO A 428 -10.01 1.28 -11.55
CA PRO A 428 -9.24 2.19 -10.70
C PRO A 428 -9.77 2.22 -9.26
N SER A 429 -8.88 2.61 -8.33
CA SER A 429 -9.23 2.92 -6.95
C SER A 429 -10.02 4.22 -6.82
N GLU A 430 -10.71 4.38 -5.68
CA GLU A 430 -11.35 5.65 -5.31
C GLU A 430 -10.33 6.81 -5.24
N GLN A 431 -9.09 6.51 -4.82
CA GLN A 431 -8.01 7.50 -4.75
C GLN A 431 -7.59 7.99 -6.14
N ALA A 432 -7.50 7.10 -7.13
CA ALA A 432 -7.20 7.48 -8.51
C ALA A 432 -8.32 8.32 -9.13
N ILE A 433 -9.59 7.96 -8.88
CA ILE A 433 -10.76 8.75 -9.30
C ILE A 433 -10.71 10.15 -8.67
N SER A 434 -10.46 10.21 -7.36
CA SER A 434 -10.33 11.48 -6.64
C SER A 434 -9.18 12.34 -7.17
N ALA A 435 -8.04 11.73 -7.53
CA ALA A 435 -6.88 12.44 -8.07
C ALA A 435 -7.19 13.09 -9.43
N VAL A 436 -7.94 12.41 -10.31
CA VAL A 436 -8.41 12.96 -11.59
C VAL A 436 -9.37 14.13 -11.38
N LEU A 437 -10.25 14.04 -10.40
CA LEU A 437 -11.22 15.08 -10.12
C LEU A 437 -10.65 16.25 -9.31
N ASN A 438 -9.57 16.04 -8.57
CA ASN A 438 -8.90 17.04 -7.76
C ASN A 438 -7.39 17.07 -8.07
N PRO A 439 -6.97 17.32 -9.32
CA PRO A 439 -5.57 17.34 -9.69
C PRO A 439 -4.85 18.50 -9.00
N THR A 440 -3.56 18.34 -8.74
CA THR A 440 -2.69 19.43 -8.28
C THR A 440 -2.25 20.23 -9.49
N GLU A 441 -2.68 21.49 -9.59
CA GLU A 441 -2.31 22.40 -10.68
C GLU A 441 -0.80 22.47 -10.88
N ASN A 442 -0.36 22.29 -12.11
CA ASN A 442 1.03 22.39 -12.55
C ASN A 442 1.08 22.59 -14.07
N ASN A 443 2.28 22.92 -14.60
CA ASN A 443 2.52 23.10 -16.04
C ASN A 443 3.33 21.92 -16.64
N TYR A 444 3.48 20.82 -15.92
CA TYR A 444 4.28 19.70 -16.38
C TYR A 444 3.61 18.98 -17.55
N LEU A 445 4.44 18.58 -18.50
CA LEU A 445 4.06 17.76 -19.67
C LEU A 445 4.66 16.36 -19.61
N TYR A 446 5.65 16.14 -18.74
CA TYR A 446 6.40 14.90 -18.63
C TYR A 446 6.58 14.51 -17.17
N PHE A 447 6.72 13.23 -16.94
CA PHE A 447 7.15 12.69 -15.64
C PHE A 447 7.96 11.41 -15.84
N VAL A 448 8.79 11.08 -14.88
CA VAL A 448 9.54 9.81 -14.81
C VAL A 448 9.54 9.31 -13.37
N ALA A 449 9.32 8.03 -13.17
CA ALA A 449 9.43 7.40 -11.88
C ALA A 449 10.85 6.85 -11.68
N ASP A 450 11.48 7.21 -10.58
CA ASP A 450 12.68 6.58 -10.08
C ASP A 450 12.27 5.28 -9.37
N ILE A 451 12.58 4.17 -9.99
CA ILE A 451 12.14 2.85 -9.56
C ILE A 451 12.80 2.44 -8.26
N SER A 452 14.06 2.90 -8.00
CA SER A 452 14.81 2.56 -6.79
C SER A 452 14.27 3.24 -5.54
N THR A 453 13.77 4.49 -5.67
CA THR A 453 13.26 5.29 -4.55
C THR A 453 11.74 5.40 -4.52
N GLY A 454 11.04 5.04 -5.61
CA GLY A 454 9.61 5.25 -5.79
C GLY A 454 9.21 6.73 -5.87
N ASN A 455 10.15 7.64 -6.17
CA ASN A 455 9.87 9.05 -6.35
C ASN A 455 9.54 9.34 -7.81
N VAL A 456 8.63 10.30 -8.04
CA VAL A 456 8.27 10.76 -9.37
C VAL A 456 8.85 12.16 -9.58
N TYR A 457 9.53 12.36 -10.69
CA TYR A 457 10.11 13.63 -11.12
C TYR A 457 9.31 14.17 -12.29
N PHE A 458 8.95 15.45 -12.23
CA PHE A 458 8.08 16.10 -13.19
C PHE A 458 8.86 17.15 -13.98
N ALA A 459 8.59 17.26 -15.28
CA ALA A 459 9.26 18.19 -16.18
C ALA A 459 8.26 18.94 -17.07
N GLU A 460 8.57 20.20 -17.36
CA GLU A 460 7.80 21.05 -18.29
C GLU A 460 8.27 20.82 -19.73
N THR A 461 9.57 20.61 -19.93
CA THR A 461 10.17 20.41 -21.27
C THR A 461 10.72 19.01 -21.46
N TYR A 462 10.86 18.61 -22.70
CA TYR A 462 11.41 17.30 -23.07
C TYR A 462 12.89 17.17 -22.69
N GLU A 463 13.69 18.23 -22.83
CA GLU A 463 15.09 18.25 -22.44
C GLU A 463 15.25 17.97 -20.95
N GLN A 464 14.47 18.65 -20.11
CA GLN A 464 14.46 18.41 -18.66
C GLN A 464 14.03 16.97 -18.33
N HIS A 465 13.05 16.44 -19.06
CA HIS A 465 12.63 15.05 -18.91
C HIS A 465 13.76 14.07 -19.26
N GLN A 466 14.49 14.29 -20.38
CA GLN A 466 15.65 13.47 -20.75
C GLN A 466 16.76 13.52 -19.69
N GLU A 467 17.03 14.69 -19.09
CA GLU A 467 17.97 14.81 -17.98
C GLU A 467 17.57 13.95 -16.78
N TYR A 468 16.26 13.88 -16.47
CA TYR A 468 15.75 13.05 -15.38
C TYR A 468 15.82 11.55 -15.72
N VAL A 469 15.48 11.17 -16.96
CA VAL A 469 15.63 9.78 -17.42
C VAL A 469 17.10 9.35 -17.30
N GLU A 470 18.04 10.14 -17.79
CA GLU A 470 19.48 9.83 -17.69
C GLU A 470 19.93 9.72 -16.24
N LYS A 471 19.47 10.60 -15.37
CA LYS A 471 19.91 10.67 -13.99
C LYS A 471 19.30 9.59 -13.09
N TYR A 472 18.01 9.29 -13.27
CA TYR A 472 17.24 8.49 -12.32
C TYR A 472 16.81 7.12 -12.87
N VAL A 473 17.04 6.86 -14.15
CA VAL A 473 16.76 5.59 -14.79
C VAL A 473 18.04 4.95 -15.30
N ASN A 474 18.72 5.59 -16.28
CA ASN A 474 19.87 4.98 -16.98
C ASN A 474 21.09 4.76 -16.07
N LYS A 475 21.50 5.77 -15.27
CA LYS A 475 22.68 5.66 -14.39
C LYS A 475 22.53 4.62 -13.29
N GLN A 476 21.32 4.37 -12.83
CA GLN A 476 21.10 3.35 -11.82
C GLN A 476 21.18 1.93 -12.40
N THR A 477 20.87 1.77 -13.67
CA THR A 477 21.04 0.49 -14.37
C THR A 477 22.51 0.15 -14.58
N GLU A 478 23.37 1.17 -14.88
CA GLU A 478 24.81 1.00 -15.04
C GLU A 478 25.56 0.70 -13.71
N GLU A 479 25.05 1.19 -12.56
CA GLU A 479 25.64 0.92 -11.24
C GLU A 479 25.24 -0.45 -10.67
N SER A 480 24.22 -1.10 -11.24
CA SER A 480 23.70 -2.41 -10.80
C SER A 480 24.23 -3.58 -11.65
N GLU A 481 24.90 -3.34 -12.78
CA GLU A 481 25.66 -4.31 -13.58
C GLU A 481 27.13 -4.39 -13.11
#